data_2000cfce93ab1e4a6ba7b94a77b9cb8a
#
_entry.id   2000cfce93ab1e4a6ba7b94a77b9cb8a
#
_cell.length_a   1.000
_cell.length_b   1.000
_cell.length_c   1.000
_cell.angle_alpha   90.00
_cell.angle_beta   90.00
_cell.angle_gamma   90.00
#
_symmetry.space_group_name_H-M   'P 1'
#
loop_
_entity.id
_entity.type
_entity.pdbx_description
1 polymer ?
#
loop_
_entity_poly.entity_id
_entity_poly.type
_entity_poly.pdbx_seq_one_letter_code
_entity_poly.pdbx_strand_id
1 'polypeptide(L)'
;MLKTMRLAVLLRSGSLGVATGIIAGLLLFLLFAIANRASLGRNLPLAEAHVRQAFATAALQNEDWLVGNTDIGRHQYNDCLILYMAIDQQAPADQLAVSPVKPVQRTDETMCGALRAYAFGDHEAGRTGLFYHQYVHGHTMLARYLLPLASVEQIRTAYHLLQSLLILAGILVAMLALAKGHRPTESLVWLIVFLALSRWFGLESYGQSLSHAPSDAVILVYLLFLAVASARGGLGRRTSLVAAAVFGAATAIFEFLTGGIPFGLAIIIGGLPFALRDAAPREIAEQVVEALASFCAAIATCMALKLLLALSVFGLESFRESASQLGVRLGMGQQQPDLGPVKLAKSLVKGLNSLAAGMHVLAGAMLATAIGFGAWSARMLLASGDPTLRARTVHLLLSNLAIVGMLGLLWQHTAIHAWFMDRLFVWTIASGFALFSMAIIHRRHLAR
;
A
#
# COMPACT_ATOMS: atom_id res chain seq x y z
N MET A 1 6.53 -7.30 -40.09
CA MET A 1 5.92 -8.59 -39.67
C MET A 1 6.35 -9.03 -38.25
N LEU A 2 7.61 -9.17 -37.87
CA LEU A 2 8.04 -9.54 -36.51
C LEU A 2 7.63 -8.52 -35.41
N LYS A 3 7.66 -7.21 -35.67
CA LYS A 3 7.21 -6.16 -34.74
C LYS A 3 5.69 -6.18 -34.51
N THR A 4 4.89 -6.39 -35.57
CA THR A 4 3.44 -6.48 -35.49
C THR A 4 2.97 -7.75 -34.77
N MET A 5 3.63 -8.88 -34.98
CA MET A 5 3.36 -10.11 -34.21
C MET A 5 3.65 -9.94 -32.72
N ARG A 6 4.73 -9.23 -32.33
CA ARG A 6 5.03 -8.95 -30.92
C ARG A 6 3.97 -8.09 -30.25
N LEU A 7 3.48 -7.07 -30.93
CA LEU A 7 2.43 -6.19 -30.43
C LEU A 7 1.09 -6.96 -30.24
N ALA A 8 0.70 -7.79 -31.20
CA ALA A 8 -0.53 -8.58 -31.12
C ALA A 8 -0.52 -9.57 -29.95
N VAL A 9 0.63 -10.20 -29.65
CA VAL A 9 0.80 -11.08 -28.50
C VAL A 9 0.68 -10.30 -27.19
N LEU A 10 1.32 -9.15 -27.07
CA LEU A 10 1.24 -8.30 -25.88
C LEU A 10 -0.19 -7.77 -25.67
N LEU A 11 -0.88 -7.38 -26.72
CA LEU A 11 -2.27 -6.95 -26.64
C LEU A 11 -3.20 -8.08 -26.18
N ARG A 12 -3.01 -9.30 -26.72
CA ARG A 12 -3.78 -10.47 -26.27
C ARG A 12 -3.50 -10.84 -24.81
N SER A 13 -2.25 -10.80 -24.40
CA SER A 13 -1.85 -11.01 -23.00
C SER A 13 -2.47 -9.94 -22.09
N GLY A 14 -2.40 -8.67 -22.47
CA GLY A 14 -3.04 -7.58 -21.74
C GLY A 14 -4.55 -7.76 -21.60
N SER A 15 -5.26 -8.21 -22.66
CA SER A 15 -6.72 -8.41 -22.61
C SER A 15 -7.14 -9.52 -21.63
N LEU A 16 -6.40 -10.60 -21.54
CA LEU A 16 -6.63 -11.65 -20.54
C LEU A 16 -6.43 -11.11 -19.12
N GLY A 17 -5.38 -10.30 -18.90
CA GLY A 17 -5.14 -9.62 -17.64
C GLY A 17 -6.31 -8.72 -17.25
N VAL A 18 -6.75 -7.87 -18.16
CA VAL A 18 -7.89 -6.97 -17.94
C VAL A 18 -9.15 -7.74 -17.58
N ALA A 19 -9.50 -8.79 -18.33
CA ALA A 19 -10.70 -9.59 -18.06
C ALA A 19 -10.63 -10.24 -16.66
N THR A 20 -9.47 -10.82 -16.29
CA THR A 20 -9.28 -11.42 -14.96
C THR A 20 -9.38 -10.38 -13.85
N GLY A 21 -8.78 -9.21 -14.05
CA GLY A 21 -8.85 -8.10 -13.10
C GLY A 21 -10.28 -7.59 -12.90
N ILE A 22 -11.05 -7.43 -13.98
CA ILE A 22 -12.46 -7.03 -13.91
C ILE A 22 -13.27 -8.05 -13.09
N ILE A 23 -13.13 -9.35 -13.39
CA ILE A 23 -13.87 -10.41 -12.67
C ILE A 23 -13.50 -10.40 -11.19
N ALA A 24 -12.22 -10.37 -10.85
CA ALA A 24 -11.77 -10.32 -9.46
C ALA A 24 -12.23 -9.05 -8.74
N GLY A 25 -12.15 -7.90 -9.41
CA GLY A 25 -12.63 -6.62 -8.89
C GLY A 25 -14.13 -6.65 -8.60
N LEU A 26 -14.95 -7.16 -9.52
CA LEU A 26 -16.39 -7.33 -9.32
C LEU A 26 -16.71 -8.23 -8.13
N LEU A 27 -16.10 -9.42 -8.08
CA LEU A 27 -16.37 -10.40 -7.02
C LEU A 27 -15.93 -9.89 -5.65
N LEU A 28 -14.72 -9.36 -5.52
CA LEU A 28 -14.19 -8.90 -4.23
C LEU A 28 -14.88 -7.61 -3.77
N PHE A 29 -15.22 -6.70 -4.70
CA PHE A 29 -16.00 -5.52 -4.35
C PHE A 29 -17.41 -5.89 -3.88
N LEU A 30 -18.08 -6.85 -4.51
CA LEU A 30 -19.39 -7.33 -4.07
C LEU A 30 -19.31 -7.95 -2.67
N LEU A 31 -18.32 -8.81 -2.42
CA LEU A 31 -18.09 -9.38 -1.08
C LEU A 31 -17.81 -8.29 -0.05
N PHE A 32 -16.98 -7.30 -0.41
CA PHE A 32 -16.74 -6.14 0.43
C PHE A 32 -18.03 -5.35 0.71
N ALA A 33 -18.84 -5.06 -0.30
CA ALA A 33 -20.08 -4.28 -0.13
C ALA A 33 -21.07 -4.98 0.81
N ILE A 34 -21.22 -6.30 0.68
CA ILE A 34 -22.04 -7.14 1.57
C ILE A 34 -21.47 -7.07 3.01
N ALA A 35 -20.16 -7.30 3.17
CA ALA A 35 -19.51 -7.27 4.48
C ALA A 35 -19.59 -5.87 5.12
N ASN A 36 -19.37 -4.80 4.34
CA ASN A 36 -19.46 -3.43 4.82
C ASN A 36 -20.89 -3.09 5.28
N ARG A 37 -21.91 -3.50 4.51
CA ARG A 37 -23.32 -3.34 4.93
C ARG A 37 -23.62 -4.10 6.22
N ALA A 38 -23.14 -5.36 6.33
CA ALA A 38 -23.31 -6.19 7.51
C ALA A 38 -22.51 -5.71 8.74
N SER A 39 -21.54 -4.81 8.57
CA SER A 39 -20.75 -4.23 9.67
C SER A 39 -21.52 -3.13 10.42
N LEU A 40 -22.55 -2.54 9.81
CA LEU A 40 -23.32 -1.46 10.40
C LEU A 40 -24.19 -1.96 11.56
N GLY A 41 -24.33 -1.12 12.60
CA GLY A 41 -25.14 -1.40 13.78
C GLY A 41 -24.57 -2.48 14.73
N ARG A 42 -23.38 -3.00 14.48
CA ARG A 42 -22.79 -4.06 15.31
C ARG A 42 -22.34 -3.52 16.65
N ASN A 43 -23.11 -3.83 17.69
CA ASN A 43 -22.84 -3.47 19.09
C ASN A 43 -22.19 -2.08 19.27
N LEU A 44 -22.82 -1.08 18.66
CA LEU A 44 -22.32 0.29 18.65
C LEU A 44 -22.03 0.86 20.04
N PRO A 45 -22.85 0.57 21.10
CA PRO A 45 -22.54 1.05 22.45
C PRO A 45 -21.21 0.55 22.98
N LEU A 46 -20.82 -0.71 22.68
CA LEU A 46 -19.53 -1.27 23.11
C LEU A 46 -18.38 -0.68 22.29
N ALA A 47 -18.56 -0.48 20.99
CA ALA A 47 -17.59 0.20 20.14
C ALA A 47 -17.28 1.62 20.64
N GLU A 48 -18.31 2.41 20.97
CA GLU A 48 -18.15 3.73 21.57
C GLU A 48 -17.48 3.66 22.95
N ALA A 49 -17.85 2.68 23.78
CA ALA A 49 -17.20 2.47 25.09
C ALA A 49 -15.69 2.23 24.94
N HIS A 50 -15.26 1.43 23.97
CA HIS A 50 -13.85 1.20 23.71
C HIS A 50 -13.11 2.45 23.20
N VAL A 51 -13.80 3.31 22.40
CA VAL A 51 -13.23 4.61 22.00
C VAL A 51 -13.09 5.53 23.22
N ARG A 52 -14.10 5.63 24.10
CA ARG A 52 -14.02 6.40 25.35
C ARG A 52 -12.89 5.88 26.25
N GLN A 53 -12.77 4.56 26.38
CA GLN A 53 -11.68 3.93 27.12
C GLN A 53 -10.32 4.32 26.55
N ALA A 54 -10.15 4.34 25.22
CA ALA A 54 -8.90 4.71 24.59
C ALA A 54 -8.43 6.14 24.93
N PHE A 55 -9.38 7.08 25.10
CA PHE A 55 -9.07 8.41 25.62
C PHE A 55 -8.75 8.40 27.10
N ALA A 56 -9.46 7.60 27.90
CA ALA A 56 -9.21 7.48 29.34
C ALA A 56 -7.85 6.87 29.67
N THR A 57 -7.38 5.93 28.84
CA THR A 57 -6.05 5.26 28.99
C THR A 57 -4.93 5.97 28.26
N ALA A 58 -5.19 7.13 27.63
CA ALA A 58 -4.25 7.86 26.79
C ALA A 58 -3.71 7.05 25.57
N ALA A 59 -4.39 5.97 25.17
CA ALA A 59 -4.15 5.31 23.90
C ALA A 59 -4.53 6.20 22.71
N LEU A 60 -5.51 7.10 22.92
CA LEU A 60 -5.84 8.25 22.09
C LEU A 60 -5.72 9.52 22.94
N GLN A 61 -5.27 10.60 22.31
CA GLN A 61 -5.18 11.93 22.93
C GLN A 61 -5.91 12.94 22.03
N ASN A 62 -6.10 14.16 22.52
CA ASN A 62 -6.71 15.22 21.69
C ASN A 62 -5.83 15.65 20.52
N GLU A 63 -4.53 15.41 20.62
CA GLU A 63 -3.55 15.73 19.61
C GLU A 63 -3.63 14.75 18.43
N ASP A 64 -3.42 15.21 17.22
CA ASP A 64 -3.36 14.34 16.03
C ASP A 64 -2.07 13.52 15.96
N TRP A 65 -1.06 13.88 16.75
CA TRP A 65 0.21 13.20 16.90
C TRP A 65 0.43 12.75 18.34
N LEU A 66 0.86 11.51 18.52
CA LEU A 66 1.34 11.01 19.80
C LEU A 66 2.86 10.99 19.78
N VAL A 67 3.44 11.50 20.88
CA VAL A 67 4.79 11.23 21.39
C VAL A 67 6.00 11.72 20.56
N GLY A 68 6.74 12.57 21.15
CA GLY A 68 8.17 12.82 21.03
C GLY A 68 8.63 13.51 19.76
N ASN A 69 8.75 12.83 18.68
CA ASN A 69 9.15 13.40 17.40
C ASN A 69 7.96 13.38 16.43
N THR A 70 7.52 14.56 16.01
CA THR A 70 6.41 14.72 15.06
C THR A 70 6.66 14.06 13.71
N ASP A 71 7.93 13.78 13.36
CA ASP A 71 8.29 13.16 12.08
C ASP A 71 8.19 11.62 12.12
N ILE A 72 8.22 11.02 13.33
CA ILE A 72 8.17 9.56 13.51
C ILE A 72 7.19 9.09 14.59
N GLY A 73 6.47 10.01 15.22
CA GLY A 73 5.44 9.70 16.22
C GLY A 73 4.24 9.00 15.63
N ARG A 74 3.37 8.44 16.49
CA ARG A 74 2.08 7.91 16.06
C ARG A 74 1.24 9.02 15.45
N HIS A 75 0.82 8.82 14.23
CA HIS A 75 -0.10 9.72 13.56
C HIS A 75 -1.54 9.30 13.87
N GLN A 76 -2.12 9.91 14.90
CA GLN A 76 -3.48 9.56 15.34
C GLN A 76 -4.58 10.12 14.44
N TYR A 77 -4.32 11.16 13.66
CA TYR A 77 -5.31 11.79 12.80
C TYR A 77 -6.13 10.76 12.01
N ASN A 78 -5.45 9.86 11.31
CA ASN A 78 -6.12 8.83 10.51
C ASN A 78 -6.86 7.80 11.38
N ASP A 79 -6.30 7.43 12.52
CA ASP A 79 -6.97 6.53 13.45
C ASP A 79 -8.24 7.16 13.99
N CYS A 80 -8.17 8.42 14.43
CA CYS A 80 -9.34 9.16 14.92
C CYS A 80 -10.39 9.34 13.83
N LEU A 81 -9.99 9.60 12.58
CA LEU A 81 -10.88 9.68 11.43
C LEU A 81 -11.61 8.35 11.19
N ILE A 82 -10.88 7.22 11.21
CA ILE A 82 -11.46 5.90 10.98
C ILE A 82 -12.40 5.50 12.12
N LEU A 83 -12.00 5.77 13.36
CA LEU A 83 -12.82 5.52 14.54
C LEU A 83 -14.10 6.35 14.50
N TYR A 84 -14.02 7.64 14.12
CA TYR A 84 -15.19 8.49 13.93
C TYR A 84 -16.13 7.89 12.88
N MET A 85 -15.60 7.57 11.69
CA MET A 85 -16.38 6.94 10.62
C MET A 85 -16.95 5.56 11.00
N ALA A 86 -16.35 4.89 11.97
CA ALA A 86 -16.84 3.60 12.44
C ALA A 86 -18.00 3.73 13.43
N ILE A 87 -17.96 4.73 14.34
CA ILE A 87 -18.96 4.90 15.38
C ILE A 87 -20.09 5.88 15.00
N ASP A 88 -19.83 6.86 14.12
CA ASP A 88 -20.90 7.73 13.62
C ASP A 88 -21.77 6.97 12.60
N GLN A 89 -22.89 6.47 13.08
CA GLN A 89 -23.84 5.70 12.29
C GLN A 89 -25.26 6.31 12.34
N GLN A 90 -25.36 7.64 12.50
CA GLN A 90 -26.65 8.34 12.56
C GLN A 90 -27.34 8.49 11.20
N ALA A 91 -26.56 8.52 10.12
CA ALA A 91 -27.10 8.60 8.77
C ALA A 91 -27.77 7.28 8.33
N PRO A 92 -28.65 7.30 7.31
CA PRO A 92 -29.28 6.10 6.76
C PRO A 92 -28.27 5.04 6.38
N ALA A 93 -28.59 3.79 6.70
CA ALA A 93 -27.65 2.67 6.57
C ALA A 93 -27.27 2.34 5.13
N ASP A 94 -28.07 2.67 4.13
CA ASP A 94 -27.74 2.58 2.70
C ASP A 94 -26.71 3.63 2.28
N GLN A 95 -26.79 4.86 2.82
CA GLN A 95 -25.80 5.89 2.63
C GLN A 95 -24.47 5.53 3.31
N LEU A 96 -24.50 5.08 4.56
CA LEU A 96 -23.33 4.66 5.34
C LEU A 96 -22.61 3.43 4.74
N ALA A 97 -23.37 2.54 4.09
CA ALA A 97 -22.79 1.40 3.39
C ALA A 97 -21.98 1.82 2.15
N VAL A 98 -22.34 2.95 1.54
CA VAL A 98 -21.63 3.51 0.41
C VAL A 98 -20.50 4.44 0.88
N SER A 99 -20.79 5.39 1.76
CA SER A 99 -19.81 6.38 2.21
C SER A 99 -20.01 6.69 3.69
N PRO A 100 -19.00 6.48 4.54
CA PRO A 100 -19.09 6.86 5.94
C PRO A 100 -19.09 8.39 6.09
N VAL A 101 -19.55 8.84 7.25
CA VAL A 101 -19.55 10.25 7.62
C VAL A 101 -18.22 10.60 8.28
N LYS A 102 -17.59 11.70 7.86
CA LYS A 102 -16.45 12.33 8.54
C LYS A 102 -16.88 13.64 9.20
N PRO A 103 -16.27 14.06 10.32
CA PRO A 103 -16.62 15.33 10.94
C PRO A 103 -16.13 16.50 10.08
N VAL A 104 -16.91 17.59 10.11
CA VAL A 104 -16.37 18.92 9.76
C VAL A 104 -15.71 19.46 11.01
N GLN A 105 -14.39 19.62 10.96
CA GLN A 105 -13.63 20.16 12.08
C GLN A 105 -13.97 21.65 12.28
N ARG A 106 -14.16 22.06 13.54
CA ARG A 106 -14.26 23.47 13.91
C ARG A 106 -12.88 24.13 13.78
N THR A 107 -12.83 25.44 13.76
CA THR A 107 -11.57 26.20 13.83
C THR A 107 -10.79 25.73 15.06
N ASP A 108 -9.51 25.38 14.87
CA ASP A 108 -8.58 24.90 15.92
C ASP A 108 -8.95 23.53 16.54
N GLU A 109 -9.92 22.80 16.00
CA GLU A 109 -10.23 21.44 16.44
C GLU A 109 -9.39 20.40 15.70
N THR A 110 -8.76 19.51 16.45
CA THR A 110 -8.07 18.34 15.89
C THR A 110 -9.07 17.25 15.49
N MET A 111 -8.68 16.31 14.63
CA MET A 111 -9.53 15.16 14.28
C MET A 111 -9.81 14.30 15.52
N CYS A 112 -8.83 14.13 16.40
CA CYS A 112 -9.00 13.39 17.66
C CYS A 112 -9.88 14.17 18.66
N GLY A 113 -9.84 15.50 18.66
CA GLY A 113 -10.75 16.34 19.41
C GLY A 113 -12.20 16.14 18.96
N ALA A 114 -12.44 16.12 17.64
CA ALA A 114 -13.77 15.86 17.07
C ALA A 114 -14.29 14.46 17.43
N LEU A 115 -13.45 13.43 17.36
CA LEU A 115 -13.80 12.07 17.78
C LEU A 115 -14.14 12.02 19.27
N ARG A 116 -13.34 12.67 20.12
CA ARG A 116 -13.57 12.70 21.57
C ARG A 116 -14.90 13.34 21.89
N ALA A 117 -15.17 14.52 21.34
CA ALA A 117 -16.42 15.21 21.55
C ALA A 117 -17.63 14.32 21.16
N TYR A 118 -17.56 13.68 19.99
CA TYR A 118 -18.60 12.74 19.57
C TYR A 118 -18.77 11.58 20.54
N ALA A 119 -17.69 10.90 20.91
CA ALA A 119 -17.72 9.71 21.77
C ALA A 119 -18.22 9.98 23.19
N PHE A 120 -18.06 11.21 23.71
CA PHE A 120 -18.53 11.61 25.03
C PHE A 120 -19.91 12.30 25.03
N GLY A 121 -20.60 12.26 23.89
CA GLY A 121 -21.99 12.69 23.80
C GLY A 121 -22.20 14.17 23.45
N ASP A 122 -21.14 14.85 23.01
CA ASP A 122 -21.27 16.19 22.42
C ASP A 122 -21.82 16.05 20.97
N HIS A 123 -23.04 15.52 20.91
CA HIS A 123 -23.82 15.41 19.67
C HIS A 123 -24.52 16.73 19.31
N GLU A 124 -23.98 17.87 19.77
CA GLU A 124 -24.63 19.15 19.65
C GLU A 124 -25.15 19.44 18.24
N ALA A 125 -26.37 19.98 18.25
CA ALA A 125 -27.01 20.62 17.11
C ALA A 125 -26.02 21.61 16.43
N GLY A 126 -25.38 21.20 15.32
CA GLY A 126 -24.40 22.02 14.59
C GLY A 126 -23.13 21.28 14.15
N ARG A 127 -22.84 20.06 14.60
CA ARG A 127 -21.82 19.23 13.97
C ARG A 127 -22.36 18.66 12.67
N THR A 128 -22.06 19.35 11.57
CA THR A 128 -22.34 18.81 10.24
C THR A 128 -21.31 17.76 9.90
N GLY A 129 -21.74 16.52 9.68
CA GLY A 129 -20.92 15.51 9.07
C GLY A 129 -20.97 15.62 7.54
N LEU A 130 -19.89 15.30 6.88
CA LEU A 130 -19.83 15.18 5.43
C LEU A 130 -19.58 13.72 5.04
N PHE A 131 -20.32 13.24 4.03
CA PHE A 131 -20.04 11.92 3.49
C PHE A 131 -18.67 11.88 2.79
N TYR A 132 -17.88 10.85 3.09
CA TYR A 132 -16.53 10.71 2.57
C TYR A 132 -16.49 9.75 1.38
N HIS A 133 -16.60 10.30 0.15
CA HIS A 133 -16.80 9.52 -1.06
C HIS A 133 -15.52 8.93 -1.68
N GLN A 134 -14.34 9.40 -1.28
CA GLN A 134 -13.10 9.26 -2.01
C GLN A 134 -12.47 7.86 -2.02
N TYR A 135 -12.79 7.00 -1.05
CA TYR A 135 -12.18 5.67 -0.86
C TYR A 135 -13.23 4.57 -0.77
N VAL A 136 -12.78 3.32 -0.86
CA VAL A 136 -13.66 2.15 -0.69
C VAL A 136 -13.95 1.87 0.78
N HIS A 137 -13.11 2.34 1.71
CA HIS A 137 -13.28 2.27 3.17
C HIS A 137 -13.25 0.86 3.80
N GLY A 138 -12.45 -0.07 3.25
CA GLY A 138 -12.26 -1.39 3.85
C GLY A 138 -11.73 -1.34 5.28
N HIS A 139 -10.87 -0.37 5.59
CA HIS A 139 -10.36 -0.11 6.94
C HIS A 139 -11.46 0.30 7.94
N THR A 140 -12.44 1.12 7.52
CA THR A 140 -13.60 1.50 8.36
C THR A 140 -14.50 0.29 8.62
N MET A 141 -14.74 -0.54 7.60
CA MET A 141 -15.46 -1.79 7.76
C MET A 141 -14.77 -2.69 8.80
N LEU A 142 -13.44 -2.88 8.71
CA LEU A 142 -12.69 -3.66 9.70
C LEU A 142 -12.82 -3.06 11.11
N ALA A 143 -12.72 -1.74 11.25
CA ALA A 143 -12.89 -1.08 12.54
C ALA A 143 -14.27 -1.37 13.14
N ARG A 144 -15.36 -1.34 12.34
CA ARG A 144 -16.72 -1.67 12.79
C ARG A 144 -16.85 -3.12 13.25
N TYR A 145 -16.10 -4.07 12.67
CA TYR A 145 -16.08 -5.46 13.14
C TYR A 145 -15.23 -5.65 14.40
N LEU A 146 -14.11 -4.96 14.51
CA LEU A 146 -13.12 -5.20 15.56
C LEU A 146 -13.42 -4.43 16.85
N LEU A 147 -13.91 -3.18 16.76
CA LEU A 147 -14.21 -2.36 17.95
C LEU A 147 -15.19 -2.99 18.93
N PRO A 148 -16.26 -3.72 18.51
CA PRO A 148 -17.09 -4.44 19.46
C PRO A 148 -16.41 -5.59 20.18
N LEU A 149 -15.25 -6.04 19.70
CA LEU A 149 -14.54 -7.23 20.21
C LEU A 149 -13.30 -6.89 21.00
N ALA A 150 -12.67 -5.73 20.74
CA ALA A 150 -11.37 -5.38 21.29
C ALA A 150 -11.20 -3.85 21.44
N SER A 151 -10.42 -3.44 22.42
CA SER A 151 -10.04 -2.03 22.57
C SER A 151 -9.16 -1.55 21.41
N VAL A 152 -9.09 -0.23 21.23
CA VAL A 152 -8.24 0.39 20.19
C VAL A 152 -6.78 -0.04 20.30
N GLU A 153 -6.27 -0.14 21.53
CA GLU A 153 -4.90 -0.58 21.79
C GLU A 153 -4.68 -2.05 21.41
N GLN A 154 -5.64 -2.93 21.75
CA GLN A 154 -5.57 -4.34 21.36
C GLN A 154 -5.61 -4.52 19.84
N ILE A 155 -6.43 -3.74 19.13
CA ILE A 155 -6.49 -3.76 17.65
C ILE A 155 -5.15 -3.33 17.06
N ARG A 156 -4.57 -2.23 17.56
CA ARG A 156 -3.23 -1.76 17.13
C ARG A 156 -2.16 -2.81 17.37
N THR A 157 -2.17 -3.43 18.55
CA THR A 157 -1.23 -4.51 18.91
C THR A 157 -1.40 -5.72 17.98
N ALA A 158 -2.64 -6.12 17.69
CA ALA A 158 -2.92 -7.21 16.77
C ALA A 158 -2.40 -6.93 15.34
N TYR A 159 -2.58 -5.71 14.84
CA TYR A 159 -2.04 -5.30 13.54
C TYR A 159 -0.51 -5.30 13.52
N HIS A 160 0.12 -4.77 14.59
CA HIS A 160 1.57 -4.79 14.72
C HIS A 160 2.13 -6.23 14.72
N LEU A 161 1.51 -7.12 15.50
CA LEU A 161 1.89 -8.53 15.56
C LEU A 161 1.69 -9.22 14.21
N LEU A 162 0.55 -8.99 13.54
CA LEU A 162 0.29 -9.56 12.22
C LEU A 162 1.38 -9.18 11.21
N GLN A 163 1.73 -7.91 11.13
CA GLN A 163 2.74 -7.43 10.18
C GLN A 163 4.13 -7.96 10.53
N SER A 164 4.50 -7.95 11.81
CA SER A 164 5.76 -8.52 12.29
C SER A 164 5.87 -10.01 11.96
N LEU A 165 4.80 -10.77 12.14
CA LEU A 165 4.74 -12.19 11.80
C LEU A 165 4.86 -12.44 10.29
N LEU A 166 4.21 -11.61 9.46
CA LEU A 166 4.31 -11.72 8.00
C LEU A 166 5.74 -11.44 7.52
N ILE A 167 6.41 -10.43 8.07
CA ILE A 167 7.81 -10.13 7.76
C ILE A 167 8.72 -11.27 8.21
N LEU A 168 8.56 -11.73 9.44
CA LEU A 168 9.36 -12.85 9.99
C LEU A 168 9.15 -14.13 9.17
N ALA A 169 7.92 -14.44 8.80
CA ALA A 169 7.61 -15.59 7.94
C ALA A 169 8.30 -15.47 6.57
N GLY A 170 8.33 -14.29 5.97
CA GLY A 170 9.04 -14.04 4.72
C GLY A 170 10.55 -14.23 4.85
N ILE A 171 11.16 -13.71 5.91
CA ILE A 171 12.58 -13.92 6.23
C ILE A 171 12.85 -15.42 6.40
N LEU A 172 12.06 -16.13 7.19
CA LEU A 172 12.23 -17.57 7.42
C LEU A 172 12.10 -18.40 6.16
N VAL A 173 11.10 -18.12 5.32
CA VAL A 173 10.91 -18.79 4.03
C VAL A 173 12.15 -18.61 3.14
N ALA A 174 12.65 -17.38 3.04
CA ALA A 174 13.83 -17.08 2.22
C ALA A 174 15.09 -17.76 2.77
N MET A 175 15.31 -17.72 4.09
CA MET A 175 16.45 -18.38 4.75
C MET A 175 16.40 -19.91 4.59
N LEU A 176 15.25 -20.54 4.77
CA LEU A 176 15.09 -21.98 4.61
C LEU A 176 15.30 -22.42 3.15
N ALA A 177 14.86 -21.62 2.17
CA ALA A 177 15.11 -21.89 0.76
C ALA A 177 16.60 -21.77 0.42
N LEU A 178 17.28 -20.75 0.96
CA LEU A 178 18.74 -20.60 0.84
C LEU A 178 19.50 -21.77 1.46
N ALA A 179 19.15 -22.18 2.67
CA ALA A 179 19.80 -23.28 3.38
C ALA A 179 19.65 -24.63 2.63
N LYS A 180 18.54 -24.80 1.90
CA LYS A 180 18.30 -25.99 1.05
C LYS A 180 18.94 -25.87 -0.34
N GLY A 181 19.58 -24.76 -0.68
CA GLY A 181 20.12 -24.50 -2.02
C GLY A 181 19.05 -24.31 -3.10
N HIS A 182 17.79 -24.09 -2.72
CA HIS A 182 16.71 -23.88 -3.68
C HIS A 182 16.72 -22.44 -4.20
N ARG A 183 16.90 -22.29 -5.53
CA ARG A 183 16.86 -21.00 -6.24
C ARG A 183 17.60 -19.90 -5.46
N PRO A 184 18.92 -20.02 -5.26
CA PRO A 184 19.64 -19.18 -4.27
C PRO A 184 19.58 -17.70 -4.59
N THR A 185 19.59 -17.34 -5.87
CA THR A 185 19.48 -15.92 -6.29
C THR A 185 18.12 -15.33 -5.90
N GLU A 186 17.03 -16.02 -6.23
CA GLU A 186 15.68 -15.58 -5.90
C GLU A 186 15.46 -15.54 -4.39
N SER A 187 15.91 -16.57 -3.67
CA SER A 187 15.79 -16.64 -2.22
C SER A 187 16.53 -15.50 -1.53
N LEU A 188 17.70 -15.12 -2.02
CA LEU A 188 18.46 -13.98 -1.50
C LEU A 188 17.77 -12.64 -1.81
N VAL A 189 17.16 -12.50 -2.99
CA VAL A 189 16.35 -11.31 -3.32
C VAL A 189 15.18 -11.18 -2.34
N TRP A 190 14.45 -12.26 -2.08
CA TRP A 190 13.34 -12.24 -1.11
C TRP A 190 13.80 -11.93 0.32
N LEU A 191 14.93 -12.49 0.74
CA LEU A 191 15.52 -12.16 2.04
C LEU A 191 15.80 -10.66 2.17
N ILE A 192 16.42 -10.06 1.15
CA ILE A 192 16.74 -8.63 1.14
C ILE A 192 15.46 -7.78 1.15
N VAL A 193 14.43 -8.16 0.39
CA VAL A 193 13.15 -7.46 0.37
C VAL A 193 12.53 -7.46 1.77
N PHE A 194 12.42 -8.61 2.44
CA PHE A 194 11.83 -8.67 3.78
C PHE A 194 12.69 -7.99 4.85
N LEU A 195 14.02 -8.06 4.75
CA LEU A 195 14.90 -7.32 5.66
C LEU A 195 14.76 -5.80 5.49
N ALA A 196 14.62 -5.31 4.26
CA ALA A 196 14.37 -3.88 4.02
C ALA A 196 13.02 -3.44 4.57
N LEU A 197 11.97 -4.27 4.41
CA LEU A 197 10.63 -3.98 4.93
C LEU A 197 10.53 -4.07 6.45
N SER A 198 11.43 -4.82 7.12
CA SER A 198 11.39 -5.00 8.57
C SER A 198 11.51 -3.66 9.33
N ARG A 199 12.15 -2.67 8.74
CA ARG A 199 12.28 -1.34 9.33
C ARG A 199 11.00 -0.53 9.30
N TRP A 200 10.18 -0.72 8.28
CA TRP A 200 8.98 0.07 8.07
C TRP A 200 7.70 -0.64 8.53
N PHE A 201 7.44 -1.83 7.98
CA PHE A 201 6.22 -2.58 8.24
C PHE A 201 6.35 -3.36 9.58
N GLY A 202 5.42 -3.14 10.49
CA GLY A 202 5.29 -3.90 11.72
C GLY A 202 6.23 -3.51 12.87
N LEU A 203 7.35 -2.84 12.61
CA LEU A 203 8.32 -2.46 13.63
C LEU A 203 8.22 -1.00 14.07
N GLU A 204 7.47 -0.18 13.36
CA GLU A 204 7.24 1.22 13.65
C GLU A 204 5.79 1.50 14.01
N SER A 205 5.53 2.70 14.52
CA SER A 205 4.18 3.11 14.94
C SER A 205 3.14 3.05 13.81
N TYR A 206 3.56 3.17 12.56
CA TYR A 206 2.67 3.05 11.40
C TYR A 206 2.09 1.65 11.23
N GLY A 207 2.85 0.62 11.54
CA GLY A 207 2.36 -0.75 11.51
C GLY A 207 1.19 -1.01 12.44
N GLN A 208 0.94 -0.11 13.38
CA GLN A 208 -0.15 -0.18 14.35
C GLN A 208 -1.37 0.66 13.94
N SER A 209 -1.27 1.52 12.93
CA SER A 209 -2.37 2.40 12.52
C SER A 209 -3.55 1.65 11.94
N LEU A 210 -4.77 2.06 12.31
CA LEU A 210 -6.02 1.48 11.80
C LEU A 210 -6.20 1.71 10.30
N SER A 211 -5.56 2.75 9.74
CA SER A 211 -5.62 3.07 8.31
C SER A 211 -4.55 2.37 7.49
N HIS A 212 -3.30 2.38 7.99
CA HIS A 212 -2.15 1.87 7.24
C HIS A 212 -2.02 0.36 7.35
N ALA A 213 -2.25 -0.21 8.52
CA ALA A 213 -2.02 -1.62 8.78
C ALA A 213 -2.79 -2.57 7.86
N PRO A 214 -4.08 -2.35 7.53
CA PRO A 214 -4.77 -3.22 6.59
C PRO A 214 -4.17 -3.19 5.18
N SER A 215 -3.80 -2.00 4.67
CA SER A 215 -3.13 -1.85 3.38
C SER A 215 -1.76 -2.52 3.36
N ASP A 216 -0.97 -2.29 4.42
CA ASP A 216 0.36 -2.88 4.56
C ASP A 216 0.29 -4.40 4.68
N ALA A 217 -0.71 -4.95 5.38
CA ALA A 217 -0.94 -6.39 5.45
C ALA A 217 -1.24 -6.99 4.08
N VAL A 218 -2.03 -6.31 3.24
CA VAL A 218 -2.31 -6.76 1.86
C VAL A 218 -1.01 -6.87 1.05
N ILE A 219 -0.12 -5.88 1.17
CA ILE A 219 1.20 -5.89 0.51
C ILE A 219 2.06 -7.05 1.02
N LEU A 220 2.17 -7.20 2.34
CA LEU A 220 3.01 -8.23 2.97
C LEU A 220 2.51 -9.65 2.68
N VAL A 221 1.20 -9.86 2.65
CA VAL A 221 0.58 -11.15 2.26
C VAL A 221 0.92 -11.50 0.82
N TYR A 222 0.83 -10.53 -0.10
CA TYR A 222 1.20 -10.77 -1.49
C TYR A 222 2.69 -11.05 -1.66
N LEU A 223 3.56 -10.30 -0.99
CA LEU A 223 5.02 -10.56 -0.98
C LEU A 223 5.34 -11.94 -0.40
N LEU A 224 4.73 -12.31 0.72
CA LEU A 224 4.91 -13.63 1.32
C LEU A 224 4.45 -14.74 0.38
N PHE A 225 3.30 -14.56 -0.29
CA PHE A 225 2.82 -15.48 -1.31
C PHE A 225 3.85 -15.66 -2.44
N LEU A 226 4.44 -14.57 -2.97
CA LEU A 226 5.47 -14.64 -4.00
C LEU A 226 6.75 -15.35 -3.52
N ALA A 227 7.21 -15.06 -2.29
CA ALA A 227 8.38 -15.70 -1.71
C ALA A 227 8.18 -17.21 -1.48
N VAL A 228 7.01 -17.60 -0.94
CA VAL A 228 6.64 -19.02 -0.76
C VAL A 228 6.56 -19.74 -2.10
N ALA A 229 5.96 -19.13 -3.09
CA ALA A 229 5.86 -19.68 -4.43
C ALA A 229 7.26 -19.86 -5.06
N SER A 230 8.14 -18.86 -4.92
CA SER A 230 9.53 -18.93 -5.35
C SER A 230 10.25 -20.09 -4.71
N ALA A 231 10.14 -20.27 -3.39
CA ALA A 231 10.74 -21.35 -2.62
C ALA A 231 10.21 -22.75 -3.02
N ARG A 232 9.00 -22.83 -3.60
CA ARG A 232 8.35 -24.06 -4.09
C ARG A 232 8.56 -24.33 -5.59
N GLY A 233 9.48 -23.64 -6.24
CA GLY A 233 9.78 -23.84 -7.66
C GLY A 233 9.07 -22.89 -8.62
N GLY A 234 8.36 -21.89 -8.09
CA GLY A 234 7.80 -20.78 -8.85
C GLY A 234 6.35 -20.91 -9.29
N LEU A 235 5.77 -19.78 -9.66
CA LEU A 235 4.37 -19.64 -10.10
C LEU A 235 4.20 -19.99 -11.58
N GLY A 236 3.06 -20.63 -11.86
CA GLY A 236 2.56 -20.71 -13.23
C GLY A 236 1.76 -19.47 -13.62
N ARG A 237 1.62 -19.24 -14.93
CA ARG A 237 0.96 -18.07 -15.54
C ARG A 237 -0.42 -17.78 -14.98
N ARG A 238 -1.30 -18.78 -14.85
CA ARG A 238 -2.67 -18.59 -14.33
C ARG A 238 -2.69 -18.13 -12.87
N THR A 239 -1.83 -18.72 -12.05
CA THR A 239 -1.74 -18.40 -10.63
C THR A 239 -1.20 -16.99 -10.42
N SER A 240 -0.17 -16.58 -11.18
CA SER A 240 0.37 -15.22 -11.10
C SER A 240 -0.68 -14.17 -11.49
N LEU A 241 -1.45 -14.45 -12.55
CA LEU A 241 -2.52 -13.58 -13.04
C LEU A 241 -3.64 -13.38 -12.02
N VAL A 242 -4.18 -14.48 -11.49
CA VAL A 242 -5.25 -14.41 -10.48
C VAL A 242 -4.77 -13.77 -9.19
N ALA A 243 -3.56 -14.11 -8.73
CA ALA A 243 -2.99 -13.51 -7.52
C ALA A 243 -2.80 -11.99 -7.66
N ALA A 244 -2.35 -11.51 -8.83
CA ALA A 244 -2.25 -10.08 -9.11
C ALA A 244 -3.61 -9.38 -9.15
N ALA A 245 -4.65 -10.03 -9.68
CA ALA A 245 -6.02 -9.52 -9.69
C ALA A 245 -6.58 -9.37 -8.27
N VAL A 246 -6.44 -10.41 -7.45
CA VAL A 246 -6.85 -10.39 -6.04
C VAL A 246 -6.09 -9.32 -5.25
N PHE A 247 -4.78 -9.22 -5.47
CA PHE A 247 -3.95 -8.20 -4.87
C PHE A 247 -4.41 -6.79 -5.25
N GLY A 248 -4.72 -6.54 -6.53
CA GLY A 248 -5.23 -5.25 -7.00
C GLY A 248 -6.58 -4.87 -6.38
N ALA A 249 -7.53 -5.80 -6.32
CA ALA A 249 -8.82 -5.57 -5.69
C ALA A 249 -8.70 -5.32 -4.19
N ALA A 250 -7.89 -6.13 -3.47
CA ALA A 250 -7.63 -5.93 -2.05
C ALA A 250 -6.92 -4.58 -1.79
N THR A 251 -5.95 -4.21 -2.64
CA THR A 251 -5.32 -2.88 -2.57
C THR A 251 -6.37 -1.78 -2.69
N ALA A 252 -7.26 -1.82 -3.69
CA ALA A 252 -8.30 -0.81 -3.85
C ALA A 252 -9.26 -0.72 -2.65
N ILE A 253 -9.59 -1.86 -2.02
CA ILE A 253 -10.51 -1.92 -0.89
C ILE A 253 -9.89 -1.31 0.37
N PHE A 254 -8.60 -1.56 0.64
CA PHE A 254 -7.93 -1.16 1.86
C PHE A 254 -6.98 0.03 1.71
N GLU A 255 -6.77 0.55 0.48
CA GLU A 255 -5.89 1.69 0.23
C GLU A 255 -6.51 3.00 0.72
N PHE A 256 -5.68 3.81 1.38
CA PHE A 256 -6.01 5.16 1.85
C PHE A 256 -5.02 6.22 1.30
N LEU A 257 -4.52 6.00 0.08
CA LEU A 257 -3.42 6.75 -0.55
C LEU A 257 -2.12 6.75 0.27
N THR A 258 -1.85 5.62 0.88
CA THR A 258 -0.66 5.42 1.72
C THR A 258 0.52 4.84 0.92
N GLY A 259 0.38 4.72 -0.39
CA GLY A 259 1.42 4.23 -1.30
C GLY A 259 1.27 2.76 -1.72
N GLY A 260 0.14 2.10 -1.41
CA GLY A 260 -0.09 0.70 -1.77
C GLY A 260 -0.13 0.47 -3.28
N ILE A 261 -0.71 1.39 -4.06
CA ILE A 261 -0.76 1.28 -5.53
C ILE A 261 0.66 1.34 -6.14
N PRO A 262 1.49 2.39 -5.91
CA PRO A 262 2.84 2.43 -6.47
C PRO A 262 3.72 1.29 -5.97
N PHE A 263 3.56 0.88 -4.72
CA PHE A 263 4.30 -0.25 -4.17
C PHE A 263 3.87 -1.57 -4.83
N GLY A 264 2.57 -1.77 -5.05
CA GLY A 264 2.01 -2.91 -5.78
C GLY A 264 2.52 -3.01 -7.21
N LEU A 265 2.55 -1.89 -7.94
CA LEU A 265 3.15 -1.81 -9.27
C LEU A 265 4.64 -2.21 -9.23
N ALA A 266 5.39 -1.67 -8.28
CA ALA A 266 6.81 -1.97 -8.14
C ALA A 266 7.07 -3.46 -7.82
N ILE A 267 6.26 -4.06 -6.94
CA ILE A 267 6.34 -5.49 -6.60
C ILE A 267 6.04 -6.36 -7.82
N ILE A 268 5.00 -6.05 -8.60
CA ILE A 268 4.66 -6.83 -9.79
C ILE A 268 5.76 -6.70 -10.85
N ILE A 269 6.24 -5.48 -11.12
CA ILE A 269 7.29 -5.27 -12.11
C ILE A 269 8.61 -5.91 -11.68
N GLY A 270 9.05 -5.68 -10.45
CA GLY A 270 10.39 -6.05 -9.98
C GLY A 270 10.44 -7.36 -9.21
N GLY A 271 9.43 -7.72 -8.44
CA GLY A 271 9.39 -8.91 -7.59
C GLY A 271 8.85 -10.15 -8.28
N LEU A 272 7.75 -10.04 -9.03
CA LEU A 272 7.12 -11.18 -9.71
C LEU A 272 8.10 -11.99 -10.58
N PRO A 273 9.06 -11.40 -11.35
CA PRO A 273 10.04 -12.14 -12.12
C PRO A 273 10.87 -13.16 -11.33
N PHE A 274 11.03 -12.95 -10.01
CA PHE A 274 11.73 -13.87 -9.11
C PHE A 274 10.83 -14.95 -8.52
N ALA A 275 9.52 -14.78 -8.64
CA ALA A 275 8.54 -15.77 -8.19
C ALA A 275 8.03 -16.67 -9.32
N LEU A 276 8.29 -16.35 -10.59
CA LEU A 276 7.88 -17.18 -11.72
C LEU A 276 8.73 -18.46 -11.80
N ARG A 277 8.16 -19.51 -12.39
CA ARG A 277 8.93 -20.70 -12.80
C ARG A 277 10.02 -20.29 -13.80
N ASP A 278 10.98 -21.18 -14.03
CA ASP A 278 12.01 -20.94 -15.03
C ASP A 278 11.35 -20.63 -16.37
N ALA A 279 11.46 -19.38 -16.77
CA ALA A 279 10.78 -18.83 -17.93
C ALA A 279 11.79 -18.09 -18.80
N ALA A 280 11.58 -18.16 -20.11
CA ALA A 280 12.34 -17.36 -21.04
C ALA A 280 12.07 -15.85 -20.81
N PRO A 281 13.01 -14.95 -21.14
CA PRO A 281 12.85 -13.51 -20.94
C PRO A 281 11.55 -12.92 -21.49
N ARG A 282 11.10 -13.45 -22.63
CA ARG A 282 9.83 -13.06 -23.25
C ARG A 282 8.62 -13.48 -22.41
N GLU A 283 8.63 -14.67 -21.86
CA GLU A 283 7.55 -15.20 -21.02
C GLU A 283 7.47 -14.42 -19.70
N ILE A 284 8.62 -14.04 -19.13
CA ILE A 284 8.67 -13.15 -17.96
C ILE A 284 7.98 -11.83 -18.28
N ALA A 285 8.34 -11.18 -19.40
CA ALA A 285 7.74 -9.90 -19.77
C ALA A 285 6.23 -10.01 -20.05
N GLU A 286 5.79 -11.07 -20.74
CA GLU A 286 4.37 -11.33 -21.00
C GLU A 286 3.59 -11.52 -19.70
N GLN A 287 4.09 -12.33 -18.75
CA GLN A 287 3.43 -12.58 -17.46
C GLN A 287 3.41 -11.33 -16.56
N VAL A 288 4.44 -10.50 -16.60
CA VAL A 288 4.46 -9.21 -15.88
C VAL A 288 3.43 -8.25 -16.46
N VAL A 289 3.32 -8.15 -17.78
CA VAL A 289 2.31 -7.30 -18.44
C VAL A 289 0.90 -7.76 -18.11
N GLU A 290 0.64 -9.08 -18.15
CA GLU A 290 -0.65 -9.65 -17.75
C GLU A 290 -1.00 -9.37 -16.28
N ALA A 291 -0.05 -9.58 -15.39
CA ALA A 291 -0.23 -9.32 -13.96
C ALA A 291 -0.47 -7.83 -13.67
N LEU A 292 0.26 -6.93 -14.35
CA LEU A 292 0.04 -5.48 -14.26
C LEU A 292 -1.36 -5.10 -14.77
N ALA A 293 -1.74 -5.60 -15.94
CA ALA A 293 -3.07 -5.34 -16.51
C ALA A 293 -4.17 -5.85 -15.57
N SER A 294 -3.97 -7.02 -14.97
CA SER A 294 -4.89 -7.61 -14.02
C SER A 294 -5.02 -6.80 -12.72
N PHE A 295 -3.90 -6.39 -12.15
CA PHE A 295 -3.84 -5.53 -10.96
C PHE A 295 -4.52 -4.19 -11.19
N CYS A 296 -4.15 -3.49 -12.27
CA CYS A 296 -4.72 -2.18 -12.60
C CYS A 296 -6.23 -2.27 -12.92
N ALA A 297 -6.65 -3.29 -13.66
CA ALA A 297 -8.06 -3.49 -14.00
C ALA A 297 -8.91 -3.80 -12.76
N ALA A 298 -8.39 -4.58 -11.81
CA ALA A 298 -9.07 -4.85 -10.56
C ALA A 298 -9.25 -3.58 -9.72
N ILE A 299 -8.21 -2.75 -9.59
CA ILE A 299 -8.30 -1.44 -8.92
C ILE A 299 -9.34 -0.55 -9.60
N ALA A 300 -9.22 -0.39 -10.93
CA ALA A 300 -10.12 0.46 -11.70
C ALA A 300 -11.58 0.00 -11.58
N THR A 301 -11.83 -1.32 -11.56
CA THR A 301 -13.17 -1.89 -11.38
C THR A 301 -13.71 -1.58 -9.98
N CYS A 302 -12.94 -1.79 -8.92
CA CYS A 302 -13.38 -1.46 -7.56
C CYS A 302 -13.70 0.04 -7.42
N MET A 303 -12.85 0.91 -7.97
CA MET A 303 -13.06 2.36 -7.92
C MET A 303 -14.27 2.79 -8.76
N ALA A 304 -14.46 2.21 -9.95
CA ALA A 304 -15.64 2.49 -10.78
C ALA A 304 -16.93 2.07 -10.10
N LEU A 305 -16.97 0.88 -9.48
CA LEU A 305 -18.12 0.41 -8.72
C LEU A 305 -18.43 1.30 -7.51
N LYS A 306 -17.40 1.74 -6.79
CA LYS A 306 -17.55 2.69 -5.69
C LYS A 306 -18.16 4.00 -6.18
N LEU A 307 -17.66 4.56 -7.28
CA LEU A 307 -18.19 5.80 -7.86
C LEU A 307 -19.62 5.64 -8.37
N LEU A 308 -19.95 4.50 -9.00
CA LEU A 308 -21.32 4.20 -9.44
C LEU A 308 -22.30 4.08 -8.27
N LEU A 309 -21.90 3.43 -7.17
CA LEU A 309 -22.71 3.38 -5.96
C LEU A 309 -22.88 4.76 -5.33
N ALA A 310 -21.82 5.56 -5.24
CA ALA A 310 -21.91 6.93 -4.74
C ALA A 310 -22.85 7.78 -5.60
N LEU A 311 -22.74 7.69 -6.92
CA LEU A 311 -23.61 8.37 -7.86
C LEU A 311 -25.09 7.94 -7.69
N SER A 312 -25.35 6.65 -7.49
CA SER A 312 -26.73 6.12 -7.34
C SER A 312 -27.40 6.56 -6.03
N VAL A 313 -26.63 6.75 -4.96
CA VAL A 313 -27.15 7.07 -3.62
C VAL A 313 -27.14 8.58 -3.36
N PHE A 314 -26.10 9.30 -3.79
CA PHE A 314 -25.88 10.71 -3.49
C PHE A 314 -26.02 11.65 -4.70
N GLY A 315 -26.23 11.11 -5.90
CA GLY A 315 -26.35 11.89 -7.12
C GLY A 315 -25.01 12.45 -7.62
N LEU A 316 -25.07 13.35 -8.60
CA LEU A 316 -23.92 13.87 -9.36
C LEU A 316 -22.92 14.65 -8.49
N GLU A 317 -23.36 15.23 -7.37
CA GLU A 317 -22.50 16.03 -6.50
C GLU A 317 -21.37 15.19 -5.88
N SER A 318 -21.65 13.95 -5.49
CA SER A 318 -20.63 13.02 -4.97
C SER A 318 -19.51 12.74 -6.00
N PHE A 319 -19.87 12.69 -7.29
CA PHE A 319 -18.88 12.54 -8.36
C PHE A 319 -18.05 13.79 -8.52
N ARG A 320 -18.66 14.98 -8.52
CA ARG A 320 -17.96 16.27 -8.61
C ARG A 320 -16.99 16.47 -7.47
N GLU A 321 -17.39 16.14 -6.24
CA GLU A 321 -16.52 16.21 -5.07
C GLU A 321 -15.31 15.26 -5.23
N SER A 322 -15.54 14.00 -5.62
CA SER A 322 -14.47 13.03 -5.84
C SER A 322 -13.51 13.47 -6.94
N ALA A 323 -14.01 14.02 -8.04
CA ALA A 323 -13.20 14.55 -9.14
C ALA A 323 -12.38 15.78 -8.72
N SER A 324 -12.99 16.70 -7.98
CA SER A 324 -12.31 17.88 -7.42
C SER A 324 -11.15 17.48 -6.52
N GLN A 325 -11.37 16.54 -5.63
CA GLN A 325 -10.33 16.04 -4.72
C GLN A 325 -9.18 15.33 -5.46
N LEU A 326 -9.50 14.58 -6.53
CA LEU A 326 -8.46 14.02 -7.39
C LEU A 326 -7.66 15.13 -8.08
N GLY A 327 -8.32 16.16 -8.59
CA GLY A 327 -7.69 17.33 -9.19
C GLY A 327 -6.70 18.02 -8.24
N VAL A 328 -7.10 18.23 -6.98
CA VAL A 328 -6.20 18.78 -5.95
C VAL A 328 -4.95 17.93 -5.78
N ARG A 329 -5.09 16.60 -5.74
CA ARG A 329 -3.94 15.68 -5.55
C ARG A 329 -2.98 15.63 -6.73
N LEU A 330 -3.51 15.86 -7.94
CA LEU A 330 -2.73 15.99 -9.18
C LEU A 330 -2.14 17.39 -9.38
N GLY A 331 -2.35 18.32 -8.44
CA GLY A 331 -1.83 19.67 -8.55
C GLY A 331 -2.66 20.63 -9.38
N MET A 332 -3.90 20.26 -9.73
CA MET A 332 -4.80 21.08 -10.55
C MET A 332 -5.72 22.00 -9.71
N GLY A 333 -5.64 21.93 -8.38
CA GLY A 333 -6.49 22.73 -7.48
C GLY A 333 -5.82 24.02 -7.02
N GLN A 334 -6.61 25.10 -6.86
CA GLN A 334 -6.12 26.42 -6.44
C GLN A 334 -5.74 26.52 -4.95
N GLN A 335 -5.91 25.48 -4.16
CA GLN A 335 -5.86 25.57 -2.69
C GLN A 335 -4.47 25.57 -2.04
N GLN A 336 -3.37 25.40 -2.79
CA GLN A 336 -2.02 25.48 -2.21
C GLN A 336 -1.02 26.16 -3.16
N PRO A 337 -0.98 27.50 -3.21
CA PRO A 337 -0.11 28.24 -4.14
C PRO A 337 1.39 28.08 -3.92
N ASP A 338 1.83 27.57 -2.75
CA ASP A 338 3.24 27.58 -2.34
C ASP A 338 4.00 26.26 -2.55
N LEU A 339 3.42 25.27 -3.21
CA LEU A 339 4.07 23.97 -3.41
C LEU A 339 4.88 23.97 -4.72
N GLY A 340 6.16 24.32 -4.66
CA GLY A 340 7.11 24.21 -5.77
C GLY A 340 8.04 22.99 -5.66
N PRO A 341 8.84 22.70 -6.71
CA PRO A 341 9.80 21.58 -6.69
C PRO A 341 10.78 21.61 -5.52
N VAL A 342 11.17 22.80 -5.05
CA VAL A 342 12.05 22.98 -3.88
C VAL A 342 11.35 22.52 -2.61
N LYS A 343 10.05 22.81 -2.46
CA LYS A 343 9.26 22.37 -1.30
C LYS A 343 9.07 20.85 -1.31
N LEU A 344 8.82 20.27 -2.49
CA LEU A 344 8.78 18.81 -2.66
C LEU A 344 10.09 18.16 -2.22
N ALA A 345 11.23 18.65 -2.72
CA ALA A 345 12.55 18.12 -2.35
C ALA A 345 12.81 18.22 -0.84
N LYS A 346 12.51 19.39 -0.23
CA LYS A 346 12.64 19.58 1.23
C LYS A 346 11.73 18.63 2.01
N SER A 347 10.50 18.42 1.54
CA SER A 347 9.55 17.52 2.18
C SER A 347 10.01 16.07 2.11
N LEU A 348 10.56 15.63 0.96
CA LEU A 348 11.14 14.28 0.82
C LEU A 348 12.34 14.08 1.73
N VAL A 349 13.25 15.06 1.84
CA VAL A 349 14.39 15.00 2.77
C VAL A 349 13.91 14.92 4.22
N LYS A 350 12.88 15.71 4.59
CA LYS A 350 12.26 15.63 5.91
C LYS A 350 11.60 14.25 6.14
N GLY A 351 10.95 13.70 5.14
CA GLY A 351 10.33 12.39 5.20
C GLY A 351 11.33 11.26 5.44
N LEU A 352 12.59 11.37 5.01
CA LEU A 352 13.65 10.38 5.28
C LEU A 352 13.89 10.17 6.79
N ASN A 353 13.48 11.11 7.66
CA ASN A 353 13.49 10.90 9.10
C ASN A 353 12.60 9.73 9.52
N SER A 354 11.41 9.61 8.93
CA SER A 354 10.48 8.52 9.22
C SER A 354 11.05 7.17 8.82
N LEU A 355 11.77 7.11 7.69
CA LEU A 355 12.36 5.88 7.17
C LEU A 355 13.42 5.28 8.10
N ALA A 356 14.11 6.07 8.89
CA ALA A 356 15.17 5.62 9.78
C ALA A 356 15.05 6.13 11.23
N ALA A 357 13.83 6.24 11.75
CA ALA A 357 13.56 6.65 13.14
C ALA A 357 14.27 7.93 13.58
N GLY A 358 14.16 8.97 12.77
CA GLY A 358 14.80 10.28 13.02
C GLY A 358 16.25 10.40 12.53
N MET A 359 16.83 9.32 11.99
CA MET A 359 18.20 9.31 11.48
C MET A 359 18.24 9.55 9.96
N HIS A 360 17.78 10.70 9.50
CA HIS A 360 17.69 11.04 8.07
C HIS A 360 19.02 10.90 7.31
N VAL A 361 20.15 11.14 7.97
CA VAL A 361 21.50 10.95 7.38
C VAL A 361 21.73 9.46 7.08
N LEU A 362 21.36 8.57 8.02
CA LEU A 362 21.46 7.13 7.81
C LEU A 362 20.53 6.66 6.69
N ALA A 363 19.27 7.12 6.66
CA ALA A 363 18.33 6.78 5.60
C ALA A 363 18.84 7.26 4.24
N GLY A 364 19.34 8.49 4.14
CA GLY A 364 19.96 9.04 2.94
C GLY A 364 21.20 8.26 2.51
N ALA A 365 22.07 7.90 3.45
CA ALA A 365 23.25 7.07 3.17
C ALA A 365 22.89 5.67 2.67
N MET A 366 21.90 5.02 3.29
CA MET A 366 21.41 3.72 2.83
C MET A 366 20.82 3.78 1.42
N LEU A 367 20.01 4.81 1.14
CA LEU A 367 19.41 5.02 -0.17
C LEU A 367 20.50 5.30 -1.23
N ALA A 368 21.44 6.19 -0.95
CA ALA A 368 22.55 6.50 -1.86
C ALA A 368 23.43 5.29 -2.12
N THR A 369 23.73 4.51 -1.09
CA THR A 369 24.50 3.25 -1.19
C THR A 369 23.77 2.23 -2.05
N ALA A 370 22.46 2.04 -1.83
CA ALA A 370 21.64 1.13 -2.61
C ALA A 370 21.57 1.54 -4.10
N ILE A 371 21.42 2.83 -4.37
CA ILE A 371 21.43 3.38 -5.74
C ILE A 371 22.80 3.17 -6.39
N GLY A 372 23.89 3.52 -5.69
CA GLY A 372 25.26 3.38 -6.23
C GLY A 372 25.63 1.92 -6.52
N PHE A 373 25.45 1.03 -5.55
CA PHE A 373 25.71 -0.41 -5.75
C PHE A 373 24.73 -1.03 -6.75
N GLY A 374 23.46 -0.62 -6.73
CA GLY A 374 22.46 -1.06 -7.69
C GLY A 374 22.82 -0.68 -9.12
N ALA A 375 23.20 0.57 -9.37
CA ALA A 375 23.60 1.06 -10.69
C ALA A 375 24.86 0.36 -11.21
N TRP A 376 25.90 0.22 -10.36
CA TRP A 376 27.11 -0.51 -10.71
C TRP A 376 26.81 -1.97 -11.04
N SER A 377 26.03 -2.65 -10.21
CA SER A 377 25.66 -4.05 -10.41
C SER A 377 24.79 -4.24 -11.64
N ALA A 378 23.82 -3.35 -11.88
CA ALA A 378 22.98 -3.38 -13.06
C ALA A 378 23.79 -3.31 -14.34
N ARG A 379 24.80 -2.42 -14.40
CA ARG A 379 25.72 -2.33 -15.56
C ARG A 379 26.40 -3.66 -15.85
N MET A 380 26.89 -4.36 -14.81
CA MET A 380 27.52 -5.67 -14.96
C MET A 380 26.54 -6.75 -15.40
N LEU A 381 25.36 -6.81 -14.75
CA LEU A 381 24.34 -7.82 -15.01
C LEU A 381 23.73 -7.67 -16.42
N LEU A 382 23.55 -6.43 -16.89
CA LEU A 382 23.10 -6.13 -18.25
C LEU A 382 24.13 -6.51 -19.33
N ALA A 383 25.43 -6.50 -18.99
CA ALA A 383 26.49 -6.95 -19.88
C ALA A 383 26.69 -8.48 -19.84
N SER A 384 25.99 -9.22 -18.97
CA SER A 384 26.12 -10.68 -18.89
C SER A 384 25.57 -11.38 -20.12
N GLY A 385 26.09 -12.58 -20.41
CA GLY A 385 25.59 -13.46 -21.47
C GLY A 385 24.23 -14.11 -21.15
N ASP A 386 23.79 -14.09 -19.86
CA ASP A 386 22.54 -14.72 -19.42
C ASP A 386 21.32 -13.81 -19.73
N PRO A 387 20.42 -14.20 -20.66
CA PRO A 387 19.30 -13.40 -21.05
C PRO A 387 18.21 -13.31 -19.95
N THR A 388 18.07 -14.32 -19.09
CA THR A 388 17.11 -14.32 -17.98
C THR A 388 17.57 -13.38 -16.88
N LEU A 389 18.86 -13.40 -16.54
CA LEU A 389 19.46 -12.49 -15.57
C LEU A 389 19.33 -11.04 -16.03
N ARG A 390 19.57 -10.76 -17.33
CA ARG A 390 19.34 -9.43 -17.91
C ARG A 390 17.88 -9.00 -17.81
N ALA A 391 16.93 -9.88 -18.14
CA ALA A 391 15.50 -9.56 -18.05
C ALA A 391 15.11 -9.20 -16.61
N ARG A 392 15.49 -10.00 -15.62
CA ARG A 392 15.23 -9.73 -14.20
C ARG A 392 15.86 -8.42 -13.72
N THR A 393 17.07 -8.12 -14.18
CA THR A 393 17.75 -6.84 -13.90
C THR A 393 16.95 -5.66 -14.45
N VAL A 394 16.50 -5.75 -15.71
CA VAL A 394 15.65 -4.70 -16.33
C VAL A 394 14.36 -4.50 -15.54
N HIS A 395 13.70 -5.57 -15.14
CA HIS A 395 12.46 -5.48 -14.36
C HIS A 395 12.67 -4.83 -12.98
N LEU A 396 13.75 -5.14 -12.26
CA LEU A 396 14.10 -4.45 -11.01
C LEU A 396 14.37 -2.96 -11.22
N LEU A 397 15.04 -2.58 -12.31
CA LEU A 397 15.26 -1.17 -12.63
C LEU A 397 13.95 -0.46 -12.98
N LEU A 398 13.10 -1.07 -13.83
CA LEU A 398 11.81 -0.52 -14.22
C LEU A 398 10.86 -0.36 -13.01
N SER A 399 10.94 -1.24 -12.01
CA SER A 399 10.11 -1.13 -10.82
C SER A 399 10.34 0.15 -10.02
N ASN A 400 11.57 0.69 -10.04
CA ASN A 400 11.88 1.98 -9.41
C ASN A 400 11.26 3.17 -10.17
N LEU A 401 11.05 3.04 -11.50
CA LEU A 401 10.34 4.06 -12.26
C LEU A 401 8.87 4.16 -11.85
N ALA A 402 8.24 3.05 -11.44
CA ALA A 402 6.89 3.07 -10.89
C ALA A 402 6.84 3.92 -9.59
N ILE A 403 7.82 3.76 -8.71
CA ILE A 403 7.93 4.55 -7.47
C ILE A 403 8.11 6.04 -7.79
N VAL A 404 9.16 6.38 -8.55
CA VAL A 404 9.49 7.78 -8.86
C VAL A 404 8.38 8.44 -9.69
N GLY A 405 7.81 7.71 -10.66
CA GLY A 405 6.72 8.18 -11.49
C GLY A 405 5.46 8.53 -10.68
N MET A 406 5.10 7.70 -9.72
CA MET A 406 3.94 7.96 -8.85
C MET A 406 4.18 9.07 -7.83
N LEU A 407 5.39 9.18 -7.26
CA LEU A 407 5.76 10.31 -6.40
C LEU A 407 5.69 11.63 -7.18
N GLY A 408 6.10 11.63 -8.44
CA GLY A 408 6.00 12.78 -9.34
C GLY A 408 4.57 13.07 -9.80
N LEU A 409 3.79 12.06 -10.18
CA LEU A 409 2.40 12.22 -10.61
C LEU A 409 1.52 12.80 -9.49
N LEU A 410 1.70 12.30 -8.27
CA LEU A 410 0.99 12.75 -7.08
C LEU A 410 1.85 13.72 -6.25
N TRP A 411 2.57 14.63 -6.91
CA TRP A 411 3.61 15.44 -6.29
C TRP A 411 3.09 16.33 -5.14
N GLN A 412 1.87 16.88 -5.24
CA GLN A 412 1.29 17.65 -4.14
C GLN A 412 0.97 16.76 -2.93
N HIS A 413 0.37 15.60 -3.17
CA HIS A 413 0.13 14.62 -2.12
C HIS A 413 1.44 14.17 -1.47
N THR A 414 2.48 13.91 -2.27
CA THR A 414 3.82 13.57 -1.80
C THR A 414 4.42 14.68 -0.96
N ALA A 415 4.28 15.94 -1.36
CA ALA A 415 4.84 17.07 -0.62
C ALA A 415 4.15 17.30 0.74
N ILE A 416 2.82 17.09 0.80
CA ILE A 416 2.04 17.23 2.02
C ILE A 416 2.31 16.07 2.99
N HIS A 417 2.43 14.87 2.45
CA HIS A 417 2.51 13.61 3.19
C HIS A 417 3.87 12.92 3.06
N ALA A 418 4.96 13.69 2.89
CA ALA A 418 6.30 13.15 2.71
C ALA A 418 6.72 12.22 3.86
N TRP A 419 6.24 12.47 5.06
CA TRP A 419 6.54 11.71 6.28
C TRP A 419 6.08 10.23 6.22
N PHE A 420 5.18 9.86 5.28
CA PHE A 420 4.84 8.47 5.03
C PHE A 420 5.01 8.04 3.56
N MET A 421 5.06 8.98 2.60
CA MET A 421 5.24 8.65 1.20
C MET A 421 6.67 8.22 0.85
N ASP A 422 7.65 8.68 1.61
CA ASP A 422 9.06 8.33 1.46
C ASP A 422 9.34 6.84 1.75
N ARG A 423 8.45 6.15 2.46
CA ARG A 423 8.52 4.69 2.66
C ARG A 423 8.65 3.91 1.35
N LEU A 424 8.17 4.48 0.25
CA LEU A 424 8.30 3.89 -1.07
C LEU A 424 9.78 3.70 -1.47
N PHE A 425 10.71 4.50 -0.93
CA PHE A 425 12.14 4.32 -1.13
C PHE A 425 12.70 3.04 -0.50
N VAL A 426 11.97 2.38 0.41
CA VAL A 426 12.32 1.04 0.92
C VAL A 426 12.44 0.06 -0.24
N TRP A 427 11.57 0.16 -1.27
CA TRP A 427 11.69 -0.65 -2.47
C TRP A 427 12.97 -0.36 -3.25
N THR A 428 13.36 0.91 -3.37
CA THR A 428 14.62 1.31 -4.02
C THR A 428 15.83 0.76 -3.27
N ILE A 429 15.80 0.80 -1.93
CA ILE A 429 16.84 0.20 -1.09
C ILE A 429 16.90 -1.32 -1.31
N ALA A 430 15.77 -1.99 -1.23
CA ALA A 430 15.68 -3.44 -1.44
C ALA A 430 16.18 -3.86 -2.83
N SER A 431 15.70 -3.19 -3.88
CA SER A 431 16.08 -3.51 -5.26
C SER A 431 17.55 -3.23 -5.56
N GLY A 432 18.12 -2.16 -5.00
CA GLY A 432 19.55 -1.85 -5.13
C GLY A 432 20.44 -2.92 -4.50
N PHE A 433 20.15 -3.34 -3.28
CA PHE A 433 20.89 -4.44 -2.63
C PHE A 433 20.61 -5.81 -3.26
N ALA A 434 19.41 -6.04 -3.81
CA ALA A 434 19.12 -7.25 -4.58
C ALA A 434 19.97 -7.33 -5.83
N LEU A 435 20.09 -6.25 -6.61
CA LEU A 435 20.99 -6.18 -7.77
C LEU A 435 22.45 -6.44 -7.39
N PHE A 436 22.90 -5.86 -6.29
CA PHE A 436 24.25 -6.08 -5.77
C PHE A 436 24.51 -7.56 -5.44
N SER A 437 23.58 -8.20 -4.76
CA SER A 437 23.67 -9.61 -4.39
C SER A 437 23.66 -10.53 -5.61
N MET A 438 22.82 -10.23 -6.61
CA MET A 438 22.80 -10.96 -7.88
C MET A 438 24.15 -10.85 -8.60
N ALA A 439 24.77 -9.67 -8.60
CA ALA A 439 26.09 -9.47 -9.21
C ALA A 439 27.20 -10.28 -8.52
N ILE A 440 27.18 -10.36 -7.19
CA ILE A 440 28.13 -11.18 -6.42
C ILE A 440 27.97 -12.66 -6.76
N ILE A 441 26.74 -13.18 -6.79
CA ILE A 441 26.48 -14.59 -7.13
C ILE A 441 26.96 -14.88 -8.56
N HIS A 442 26.60 -14.03 -9.51
CA HIS A 442 27.00 -14.19 -10.91
C HIS A 442 28.51 -14.22 -11.08
N ARG A 443 29.27 -13.34 -10.43
CA ARG A 443 30.72 -13.34 -10.44
C ARG A 443 31.32 -14.64 -9.89
N ARG A 444 30.76 -15.17 -8.79
CA ARG A 444 31.24 -16.43 -8.21
C ARG A 444 31.03 -17.63 -9.15
N HIS A 445 29.97 -17.63 -9.96
CA HIS A 445 29.73 -18.65 -10.96
C HIS A 445 30.69 -18.56 -12.15
N LEU A 446 31.14 -17.38 -12.54
CA LEU A 446 32.12 -17.18 -13.60
C LEU A 446 33.57 -17.53 -13.18
N ALA A 447 33.84 -17.50 -11.88
CA ALA A 447 35.17 -17.80 -11.32
C ALA A 447 35.38 -19.29 -11.00
N ARG A 448 34.36 -20.12 -11.12
CA ARG A 448 34.38 -21.59 -11.02
C ARG A 448 34.37 -22.24 -12.38
#